data_2b6e2fba92e9f9b0c692f922d7c97cee
#
_entry.id   2b6e2fba92e9f9b0c692f922d7c97cee
#
_cell.length_a   1.000
_cell.length_b   1.000
_cell.length_c   1.000
_cell.angle_alpha   90.00
_cell.angle_beta   90.00
_cell.angle_gamma   90.00
#
_symmetry.space_group_name_H-M   'P 1'
#
loop_
_entity.id
_entity.type
_entity.pdbx_description
1 polymer ?
#
loop_
_entity_poly.entity_id
_entity_poly.type
_entity_poly.pdbx_seq_one_letter_code
_entity_poly.pdbx_strand_id
1 'polypeptide(L)'
;MTQLTNNFTLEELTHTDHREYENVPNETEKANLMRLAEFLELVKQLLGNAPIMVNSAFRSKQVNDAVGSKDTSQHRVGCAADIRVPGMTPDQVTKAIIASDLQFDQVIREFDRWTHVSIPNNPYDKPRKMALIIDKQGTRKYS
;
A
#
# COMPACT_ATOMS: atom_id res chain seq x y z
N MET A 1 6.10 -12.73 -16.47
CA MET A 1 5.62 -11.95 -15.30
C MET A 1 4.74 -12.82 -14.40
N THR A 2 4.85 -12.62 -13.11
CA THR A 2 4.10 -13.41 -12.15
C THR A 2 2.81 -12.69 -11.76
N GLN A 3 1.69 -13.19 -12.23
CA GLN A 3 0.39 -12.65 -11.95
C GLN A 3 -0.07 -13.04 -10.54
N LEU A 4 -0.39 -12.08 -9.69
CA LEU A 4 -0.95 -12.35 -8.36
C LEU A 4 -2.47 -12.35 -8.40
N THR A 5 -3.04 -11.33 -9.03
CA THR A 5 -4.47 -11.18 -9.27
C THR A 5 -4.68 -10.67 -10.68
N ASN A 6 -5.92 -10.47 -11.10
CA ASN A 6 -6.22 -10.07 -12.48
C ASN A 6 -5.49 -8.79 -12.92
N ASN A 7 -5.27 -7.85 -12.02
CA ASN A 7 -4.72 -6.53 -12.36
C ASN A 7 -3.38 -6.22 -11.70
N PHE A 8 -2.82 -7.12 -10.88
CA PHE A 8 -1.59 -6.86 -10.14
C PHE A 8 -0.60 -8.02 -10.27
N THR A 9 0.65 -7.68 -10.56
CA THR A 9 1.74 -8.64 -10.70
C THR A 9 2.69 -8.54 -9.52
N LEU A 10 3.45 -9.61 -9.28
CA LEU A 10 4.51 -9.60 -8.27
C LEU A 10 5.56 -8.54 -8.60
N GLU A 11 5.88 -8.36 -9.89
CA GLU A 11 6.84 -7.37 -10.35
C GLU A 11 6.43 -5.94 -9.99
N GLU A 12 5.14 -5.61 -10.14
CA GLU A 12 4.62 -4.30 -9.72
C GLU A 12 4.75 -4.08 -8.22
N LEU A 13 4.49 -5.12 -7.43
CA LEU A 13 4.47 -5.01 -5.97
C LEU A 13 5.86 -5.14 -5.34
N THR A 14 6.88 -5.42 -6.15
CA THR A 14 8.27 -5.47 -5.69
C THR A 14 9.15 -4.45 -6.39
N HIS A 15 8.55 -3.56 -7.18
CA HIS A 15 9.28 -2.50 -7.88
C HIS A 15 9.93 -1.55 -6.89
N THR A 16 11.15 -1.13 -7.18
CA THR A 16 11.87 -0.11 -6.42
C THR A 16 12.75 0.70 -7.36
N ASP A 17 12.91 1.99 -7.05
CA ASP A 17 13.87 2.86 -7.74
C ASP A 17 15.29 2.68 -7.21
N HIS A 18 15.46 2.03 -6.05
CA HIS A 18 16.75 1.69 -5.45
C HIS A 18 17.28 0.38 -6.00
N ARG A 19 17.60 0.38 -7.31
CA ARG A 19 17.99 -0.84 -8.05
C ARG A 19 19.32 -1.43 -7.64
N GLU A 20 20.13 -0.69 -6.90
CA GLU A 20 21.39 -1.17 -6.32
C GLU A 20 21.18 -2.23 -5.23
N TYR A 21 19.98 -2.36 -4.73
CA TYR A 21 19.62 -3.33 -3.68
C TYR A 21 18.65 -4.36 -4.21
N GLU A 22 18.78 -5.60 -3.72
CA GLU A 22 17.78 -6.62 -3.99
C GLU A 22 16.48 -6.30 -3.26
N ASN A 23 15.35 -6.55 -3.92
CA ASN A 23 14.03 -6.34 -3.34
C ASN A 23 13.18 -7.58 -3.58
N VAL A 24 13.64 -8.70 -3.00
CA VAL A 24 13.05 -10.03 -3.23
C VAL A 24 12.34 -10.50 -1.96
N PRO A 25 11.02 -10.70 -2.01
CA PRO A 25 10.26 -11.16 -0.85
C PRO A 25 10.49 -12.66 -0.60
N ASN A 26 10.46 -13.04 0.68
CA ASN A 26 10.43 -14.45 1.07
C ASN A 26 9.01 -15.01 0.89
N GLU A 27 8.81 -16.30 1.21
CA GLU A 27 7.52 -16.95 0.98
C GLU A 27 6.39 -16.35 1.82
N THR A 28 6.66 -15.98 3.08
CA THR A 28 5.67 -15.33 3.93
C THR A 28 5.30 -13.96 3.39
N GLU A 29 6.28 -13.20 2.94
CA GLU A 29 6.06 -11.87 2.35
C GLU A 29 5.29 -11.97 1.04
N LYS A 30 5.57 -12.99 0.22
CA LYS A 30 4.81 -13.25 -1.01
C LYS A 30 3.34 -13.55 -0.71
N ALA A 31 3.08 -14.35 0.34
CA ALA A 31 1.70 -14.65 0.76
C ALA A 31 0.98 -13.37 1.19
N ASN A 32 1.67 -12.48 1.91
CA ASN A 32 1.12 -11.18 2.28
C ASN A 32 0.86 -10.31 1.04
N LEU A 33 1.75 -10.34 0.06
CA LEU A 33 1.57 -9.58 -1.19
C LEU A 33 0.36 -10.09 -1.97
N MET A 34 0.07 -11.38 -1.92
CA MET A 34 -1.15 -11.93 -2.52
C MET A 34 -2.40 -11.32 -1.87
N ARG A 35 -2.45 -11.29 -0.52
CA ARG A 35 -3.55 -10.68 0.21
C ARG A 35 -3.66 -9.17 -0.11
N LEU A 36 -2.52 -8.49 -0.21
CA LEU A 36 -2.48 -7.07 -0.56
C LEU A 36 -3.02 -6.85 -1.97
N ALA A 37 -2.63 -7.68 -2.93
CA ALA A 37 -3.13 -7.59 -4.31
C ALA A 37 -4.65 -7.78 -4.35
N GLU A 38 -5.20 -8.72 -3.59
CA GLU A 38 -6.63 -8.93 -3.48
C GLU A 38 -7.33 -7.68 -2.91
N PHE A 39 -6.73 -7.07 -1.90
CA PHE A 39 -7.24 -5.82 -1.34
C PHE A 39 -7.22 -4.69 -2.36
N LEU A 40 -6.14 -4.57 -3.14
CA LEU A 40 -6.03 -3.55 -4.18
C LEU A 40 -7.05 -3.76 -5.30
N GLU A 41 -7.43 -5.01 -5.59
CA GLU A 41 -8.54 -5.28 -6.51
C GLU A 41 -9.85 -4.69 -6.00
N LEU A 42 -10.11 -4.81 -4.69
CA LEU A 42 -11.30 -4.24 -4.07
C LEU A 42 -11.27 -2.70 -4.11
N VAL A 43 -10.10 -2.10 -3.89
CA VAL A 43 -9.94 -0.65 -4.02
C VAL A 43 -10.22 -0.22 -5.46
N LYS A 44 -9.71 -0.95 -6.44
CA LYS A 44 -9.94 -0.67 -7.85
C LYS A 44 -11.43 -0.70 -8.19
N GLN A 45 -12.15 -1.72 -7.72
CA GLN A 45 -13.61 -1.82 -7.92
C GLN A 45 -14.33 -0.64 -7.27
N LEU A 46 -13.94 -0.29 -6.04
CA LEU A 46 -14.53 0.84 -5.32
C LEU A 46 -14.41 2.14 -6.12
N LEU A 47 -13.30 2.31 -6.84
CA LEU A 47 -13.01 3.53 -7.59
C LEU A 47 -13.49 3.44 -9.07
N GLY A 48 -14.48 2.59 -9.34
CA GLY A 48 -15.08 2.48 -10.67
C GLY A 48 -14.16 1.81 -11.69
N ASN A 49 -13.33 0.87 -11.26
CA ASN A 49 -12.32 0.19 -12.08
C ASN A 49 -11.23 1.13 -12.60
N ALA A 50 -10.99 2.24 -11.92
CA ALA A 50 -9.92 3.16 -12.27
C ALA A 50 -8.55 2.46 -12.19
N PRO A 51 -7.60 2.80 -13.07
CA PRO A 51 -6.26 2.24 -12.97
C PRO A 51 -5.58 2.68 -11.68
N ILE A 52 -4.86 1.76 -11.04
CA ILE A 52 -4.10 2.03 -9.83
C ILE A 52 -2.62 1.90 -10.15
N MET A 53 -1.88 2.97 -9.88
CA MET A 53 -0.42 3.00 -10.02
C MET A 53 0.20 2.72 -8.66
N VAL A 54 1.01 1.68 -8.57
CA VAL A 54 1.72 1.33 -7.33
C VAL A 54 3.11 1.96 -7.36
N ASN A 55 3.34 2.92 -6.46
CA ASN A 55 4.65 3.58 -6.36
C ASN A 55 5.64 2.71 -5.58
N SER A 56 5.15 2.03 -4.53
CA SER A 56 5.95 1.19 -3.67
C SER A 56 5.03 0.24 -2.91
N ALA A 57 5.39 -1.03 -2.82
CA ALA A 57 4.67 -1.99 -1.97
C ALA A 57 5.69 -2.71 -1.10
N PHE A 58 6.16 -3.91 -1.48
CA PHE A 58 7.18 -4.59 -0.68
C PHE A 58 8.49 -3.84 -0.70
N ARG A 59 9.13 -3.74 0.48
CA ARG A 59 10.50 -3.24 0.62
C ARG A 59 11.32 -4.21 1.45
N SER A 60 12.44 -4.67 0.88
CA SER A 60 13.46 -5.38 1.65
C SER A 60 14.04 -4.46 2.72
N LYS A 61 14.78 -5.02 3.69
CA LYS A 61 15.41 -4.18 4.73
C LYS A 61 16.31 -3.11 4.11
N GLN A 62 17.11 -3.47 3.12
CA GLN A 62 18.03 -2.53 2.47
C GLN A 62 17.30 -1.40 1.77
N VAL A 63 16.23 -1.71 1.03
CA VAL A 63 15.42 -0.70 0.35
C VAL A 63 14.69 0.17 1.38
N ASN A 64 14.14 -0.46 2.43
CA ASN A 64 13.42 0.28 3.47
C ASN A 64 14.35 1.25 4.21
N ASP A 65 15.56 0.82 4.51
CA ASP A 65 16.57 1.69 5.13
C ASP A 65 16.94 2.84 4.20
N ALA A 66 17.09 2.56 2.90
CA ALA A 66 17.46 3.57 1.90
C ALA A 66 16.42 4.67 1.77
N VAL A 67 15.13 4.35 1.93
CA VAL A 67 14.05 5.37 1.89
C VAL A 67 13.85 6.05 3.24
N GLY A 68 14.57 5.65 4.28
CA GLY A 68 14.50 6.27 5.60
C GLY A 68 13.29 5.87 6.42
N SER A 69 12.69 4.72 6.13
CA SER A 69 11.52 4.23 6.85
C SER A 69 11.92 3.34 8.02
N LYS A 70 11.00 3.14 8.95
CA LYS A 70 11.24 2.30 10.13
C LYS A 70 11.11 0.82 9.78
N ASP A 71 11.86 -0.05 10.49
CA ASP A 71 11.77 -1.51 10.31
C ASP A 71 10.37 -2.05 10.61
N THR A 72 9.58 -1.32 11.38
CA THR A 72 8.19 -1.69 11.71
C THR A 72 7.21 -1.34 10.60
N SER A 73 7.65 -0.71 9.53
CA SER A 73 6.79 -0.38 8.38
C SER A 73 6.15 -1.64 7.80
N GLN A 74 4.86 -1.55 7.49
CA GLN A 74 4.14 -2.66 6.86
C GLN A 74 4.63 -2.96 5.44
N HIS A 75 5.34 -2.03 4.79
CA HIS A 75 6.04 -2.30 3.52
C HIS A 75 7.07 -3.42 3.67
N ARG A 76 7.69 -3.56 4.85
CA ARG A 76 8.71 -4.58 5.11
C ARG A 76 8.17 -6.01 5.05
N VAL A 77 6.89 -6.18 5.33
CA VAL A 77 6.26 -7.52 5.34
C VAL A 77 5.31 -7.75 4.17
N GLY A 78 5.22 -6.80 3.25
CA GLY A 78 4.36 -6.93 2.07
C GLY A 78 2.90 -6.64 2.32
N CYS A 79 2.58 -5.86 3.36
CA CYS A 79 1.20 -5.56 3.74
C CYS A 79 0.79 -4.12 3.47
N ALA A 80 1.60 -3.33 2.80
CA ALA A 80 1.31 -1.93 2.50
C ALA A 80 1.69 -1.57 1.08
N ALA A 81 0.96 -0.62 0.51
CA ALA A 81 1.25 -0.05 -0.80
C ALA A 81 1.01 1.45 -0.80
N ASP A 82 1.87 2.18 -1.48
CA ASP A 82 1.68 3.59 -1.78
C ASP A 82 1.14 3.66 -3.20
N ILE A 83 -0.06 4.19 -3.37
CA ILE A 83 -0.77 4.17 -4.64
C ILE A 83 -1.15 5.56 -5.12
N ARG A 84 -1.28 5.69 -6.45
CA ARG A 84 -1.89 6.85 -7.10
C ARG A 84 -2.93 6.37 -8.08
N VAL A 85 -3.97 7.16 -8.24
CA VAL A 85 -5.04 6.88 -9.20
C VAL A 85 -5.11 8.06 -10.18
N PRO A 86 -4.74 7.88 -11.45
CA PRO A 86 -4.81 8.97 -12.41
C PRO A 86 -6.21 9.57 -12.48
N GLY A 87 -6.30 10.89 -12.43
CA GLY A 87 -7.58 11.61 -12.46
C GLY A 87 -8.20 11.80 -11.08
N MET A 88 -7.61 11.27 -10.01
CA MET A 88 -8.08 11.47 -8.65
C MET A 88 -6.95 12.02 -7.79
N THR A 89 -7.29 12.89 -6.84
CA THR A 89 -6.33 13.37 -5.84
C THR A 89 -6.17 12.31 -4.75
N PRO A 90 -5.03 12.32 -4.01
CA PRO A 90 -4.90 11.45 -2.85
C PRO A 90 -6.02 11.64 -1.82
N ASP A 91 -6.51 12.87 -1.64
CA ASP A 91 -7.62 13.14 -0.74
C ASP A 91 -8.90 12.43 -1.21
N GLN A 92 -9.20 12.47 -2.50
CA GLN A 92 -10.37 11.79 -3.05
C GLN A 92 -10.28 10.27 -2.86
N VAL A 93 -9.10 9.69 -3.12
CA VAL A 93 -8.88 8.25 -2.93
C VAL A 93 -9.04 7.88 -1.46
N THR A 94 -8.42 8.64 -0.56
CA THR A 94 -8.49 8.40 0.88
C THR A 94 -9.94 8.48 1.39
N LYS A 95 -10.68 9.52 1.00
CA LYS A 95 -12.08 9.67 1.38
C LYS A 95 -12.94 8.50 0.93
N ALA A 96 -12.74 8.05 -0.32
CA ALA A 96 -13.51 6.94 -0.86
C ALA A 96 -13.28 5.65 -0.05
N ILE A 97 -12.04 5.38 0.32
CA ILE A 97 -11.70 4.19 1.11
C ILE A 97 -12.31 4.29 2.51
N ILE A 98 -12.21 5.45 3.18
CA ILE A 98 -12.78 5.67 4.51
C ILE A 98 -14.29 5.46 4.50
N ALA A 99 -14.97 5.93 3.46
CA ALA A 99 -16.43 5.83 3.34
C ALA A 99 -16.91 4.44 2.94
N SER A 100 -16.01 3.53 2.59
CA SER A 100 -16.33 2.19 2.11
C SER A 100 -16.42 1.17 3.25
N ASP A 101 -16.82 -0.05 2.89
CA ASP A 101 -16.80 -1.22 3.80
C ASP A 101 -15.47 -1.97 3.76
N LEU A 102 -14.45 -1.45 3.05
CA LEU A 102 -13.17 -2.14 2.93
C LEU A 102 -12.48 -2.29 4.28
N GLN A 103 -11.89 -3.47 4.50
CA GLN A 103 -11.24 -3.81 5.77
C GLN A 103 -9.77 -3.43 5.73
N PHE A 104 -9.49 -2.12 5.65
CA PHE A 104 -8.12 -1.61 5.67
C PHE A 104 -7.56 -1.56 7.09
N ASP A 105 -6.25 -1.74 7.22
CA ASP A 105 -5.54 -1.54 8.48
C ASP A 105 -5.22 -0.05 8.65
N GLN A 106 -4.57 0.54 7.64
CA GLN A 106 -4.34 1.98 7.59
C GLN A 106 -4.67 2.53 6.21
N VAL A 107 -5.17 3.76 6.16
CA VAL A 107 -5.23 4.58 4.95
C VAL A 107 -4.70 5.96 5.31
N ILE A 108 -3.72 6.44 4.56
CA ILE A 108 -3.00 7.67 4.89
C ILE A 108 -2.86 8.53 3.64
N ARG A 109 -3.33 9.78 3.72
CA ARG A 109 -3.01 10.78 2.70
C ARG A 109 -1.61 11.31 2.99
N GLU A 110 -0.66 11.03 2.12
CA GLU A 110 0.74 11.40 2.33
C GLU A 110 1.17 12.51 1.38
N PHE A 111 1.45 13.69 1.92
CA PHE A 111 2.01 14.86 1.22
C PHE A 111 1.22 15.27 -0.02
N ASP A 112 -0.07 14.92 -0.11
CA ASP A 112 -0.91 15.12 -1.30
C ASP A 112 -0.29 14.56 -2.59
N ARG A 113 0.60 13.56 -2.47
CA ARG A 113 1.28 12.91 -3.60
C ARG A 113 0.79 11.50 -3.84
N TRP A 114 0.49 10.76 -2.76
CA TRP A 114 -0.03 9.39 -2.88
C TRP A 114 -0.89 9.06 -1.66
N THR A 115 -1.58 7.95 -1.77
CA THR A 115 -2.33 7.37 -0.66
C THR A 115 -1.64 6.08 -0.24
N HIS A 116 -1.29 5.98 1.03
CA HIS A 116 -0.78 4.76 1.64
C HIS A 116 -1.95 3.92 2.10
N VAL A 117 -1.98 2.65 1.70
CA VAL A 117 -3.00 1.69 2.15
C VAL A 117 -2.32 0.46 2.71
N SER A 118 -2.92 -0.16 3.72
CA SER A 118 -2.38 -1.39 4.27
C SER A 118 -3.48 -2.34 4.72
N ILE A 119 -3.09 -3.60 4.86
CA ILE A 119 -3.87 -4.68 5.43
C ILE A 119 -3.17 -5.14 6.71
N PRO A 120 -3.86 -5.85 7.63
CA PRO A 120 -3.19 -6.38 8.82
C PRO A 120 -2.02 -7.29 8.45
N ASN A 121 -0.96 -7.24 9.26
CA ASN A 121 0.23 -8.06 9.04
C ASN A 121 -0.06 -9.56 9.10
N ASN A 122 -1.07 -9.94 9.88
CA ASN A 122 -1.50 -11.32 10.04
C ASN A 122 -2.95 -11.43 9.53
N PRO A 123 -3.29 -12.45 8.69
CA PRO A 123 -4.64 -12.57 8.14
C PRO A 123 -5.73 -12.77 9.20
N TYR A 124 -5.37 -13.15 10.43
CA TYR A 124 -6.33 -13.34 11.51
C TYR A 124 -6.49 -12.11 12.40
N ASP A 125 -5.67 -11.07 12.19
CA ASP A 125 -5.76 -9.84 12.99
C ASP A 125 -6.91 -8.99 12.50
N LYS A 126 -7.57 -8.30 13.43
CA LYS A 126 -8.64 -7.36 13.12
C LYS A 126 -8.04 -6.09 12.50
N PRO A 127 -8.57 -5.61 11.36
CA PRO A 127 -8.11 -4.34 10.78
C PRO A 127 -8.33 -3.18 11.75
N ARG A 128 -7.33 -2.33 11.89
CA ARG A 128 -7.40 -1.17 12.81
C ARG A 128 -8.27 -0.03 12.27
N LYS A 129 -8.47 0.02 10.97
CA LYS A 129 -9.22 1.08 10.27
C LYS A 129 -8.72 2.48 10.63
N MET A 130 -7.42 2.63 10.70
CA MET A 130 -6.77 3.87 11.08
C MET A 130 -6.62 4.78 9.85
N ALA A 131 -7.24 5.96 9.91
CA ALA A 131 -7.22 6.95 8.82
C ALA A 131 -6.41 8.16 9.27
N LEU A 132 -5.36 8.49 8.51
CA LEU A 132 -4.39 9.51 8.90
C LEU A 132 -4.07 10.46 7.74
N ILE A 133 -3.50 11.60 8.09
CA ILE A 133 -2.85 12.53 7.17
C ILE A 133 -1.40 12.68 7.62
N ILE A 134 -0.46 12.57 6.70
CA ILE A 134 0.95 12.88 6.93
C ILE A 134 1.37 13.95 5.95
N ASP A 135 1.87 15.06 6.45
CA ASP A 135 2.42 16.17 5.64
C ASP A 135 3.44 16.96 6.45
N LYS A 136 3.79 18.15 6.00
CA LYS A 136 4.77 19.01 6.67
C LYS A 136 4.39 19.35 8.12
N GLN A 137 3.12 19.27 8.46
CA GLN A 137 2.62 19.53 9.81
C GLN A 137 2.68 18.30 10.70
N GLY A 138 3.14 17.17 10.18
CA GLY A 138 3.28 15.92 10.92
C GLY A 138 2.15 14.95 10.63
N THR A 139 1.96 14.02 11.55
CA THR A 139 0.96 12.95 11.44
C THR A 139 -0.25 13.31 12.30
N ARG A 140 -1.45 13.22 11.75
CA ARG A 140 -2.69 13.48 12.47
C ARG A 140 -3.84 12.64 11.93
N LYS A 141 -4.89 12.51 12.72
CA LYS A 141 -6.09 11.80 12.27
C LYS A 141 -6.71 12.52 11.08
N TYR A 142 -7.23 11.73 10.13
CA TYR A 142 -7.97 12.27 9.00
C TYR A 142 -9.29 12.87 9.49
N SER A 143 -9.55 14.06 9.06
CA SER A 143 -10.78 14.78 9.42
C SER A 143 -11.32 15.57 8.25
#